data_3b70d2f232ef0450835425c5216c2969
#
_entry.id   3b70d2f232ef0450835425c5216c2969
#
_cell.length_a   1.000
_cell.length_b   1.000
_cell.length_c   1.000
_cell.angle_alpha   90.00
_cell.angle_beta   90.00
_cell.angle_gamma   90.00
#
_symmetry.space_group_name_H-M   'P 1'
#
loop_
_entity.id
_entity.type
_entity.pdbx_description
1 polymer ?
#
loop_
_entity_poly.entity_id
_entity_poly.type
_entity_poly.pdbx_seq_one_letter_code
_entity_poly.pdbx_strand_id
1 'polypeptide(L)'
;VAHSFPTRRSSDLCCANNGQVSNLKLFTSMRTQDNLEKGISSFFAELNRIEEMLKLIEGNQNIYFLLDEMFKGTNSEDRHKGGFSLINQLTKLKTSGIIATHDIELAKLTENKKLAVNYSFNSEMINDSMIFSYKLHNGICYDFNASELMKKSGIEILHNIKDEQN
;
A
#
# COMPACT_ATOMS: atom_id res chain seq x y z
N VAL A 1 -36.33 19.39 -21.98
CA VAL A 1 -35.59 18.12 -21.70
C VAL A 1 -34.77 18.33 -20.44
N ALA A 2 -35.24 17.76 -19.34
CA ALA A 2 -34.46 17.75 -18.09
C ALA A 2 -33.27 16.84 -18.29
N HIS A 3 -32.08 17.41 -18.45
CA HIS A 3 -30.84 16.65 -18.35
C HIS A 3 -30.65 16.23 -16.89
N SER A 4 -30.95 14.97 -16.58
CA SER A 4 -30.55 14.37 -15.33
C SER A 4 -29.02 14.36 -15.30
N PHE A 5 -28.42 15.24 -14.51
CA PHE A 5 -27.00 15.11 -14.20
C PHE A 5 -26.79 13.73 -13.54
N PRO A 6 -25.85 12.92 -14.03
CA PRO A 6 -25.52 11.68 -13.35
C PRO A 6 -25.19 12.03 -11.90
N THR A 7 -25.80 11.34 -10.96
CA THR A 7 -25.46 11.46 -9.53
C THR A 7 -23.97 11.20 -9.41
N ARG A 8 -23.21 12.26 -9.12
CA ARG A 8 -21.76 12.15 -8.90
C ARG A 8 -21.54 11.24 -7.70
N ARG A 9 -20.82 10.16 -7.92
CA ARG A 9 -20.39 9.29 -6.82
C ARG A 9 -19.37 10.05 -5.99
N SER A 10 -19.28 9.76 -4.69
CA SER A 10 -18.26 10.36 -3.82
C SER A 10 -16.83 10.19 -4.34
N SER A 11 -16.59 9.13 -5.13
CA SER A 11 -15.33 8.87 -5.84
C SER A 11 -15.02 9.85 -6.98
N ASP A 12 -15.99 10.63 -7.44
CA ASP A 12 -15.82 11.61 -8.52
C ASP A 12 -15.43 12.99 -7.98
N LEU A 13 -15.27 13.12 -6.67
CA LEU A 13 -14.95 14.37 -5.98
C LEU A 13 -13.49 14.35 -5.52
N CYS A 14 -12.76 15.40 -5.86
CA CYS A 14 -11.43 15.67 -5.33
C CYS A 14 -11.52 16.59 -4.11
N CYS A 15 -10.79 16.27 -3.04
CA CYS A 15 -10.65 17.13 -1.87
C CYS A 15 -9.64 18.27 -2.15
N ALA A 16 -9.83 19.00 -3.25
CA ALA A 16 -8.95 20.08 -3.67
C ALA A 16 -9.73 21.16 -4.39
N ASN A 17 -9.31 22.43 -4.23
CA ASN A 17 -9.90 23.57 -4.95
C ASN A 17 -9.47 23.58 -6.43
N ASN A 18 -8.25 23.14 -6.70
CA ASN A 18 -7.70 23.03 -8.05
C ASN A 18 -6.88 21.76 -8.15
N GLY A 19 -6.89 21.11 -9.31
CA GLY A 19 -6.10 19.93 -9.60
C GLY A 19 -5.68 19.91 -11.07
N GLN A 20 -4.44 19.47 -11.31
CA GLN A 20 -3.93 19.20 -12.64
C GLN A 20 -3.26 17.84 -12.63
N VAL A 21 -3.64 16.96 -13.56
CA VAL A 21 -3.04 15.63 -13.73
C VAL A 21 -2.55 15.46 -15.16
N SER A 22 -1.42 14.79 -15.30
CA SER A 22 -0.91 14.37 -16.59
C SER A 22 -1.79 13.29 -17.21
N ASN A 23 -1.79 13.18 -18.53
CA ASN A 23 -2.45 12.07 -19.21
C ASN A 23 -1.63 10.79 -19.00
N LEU A 24 -1.98 10.01 -17.98
CA LEU A 24 -1.30 8.79 -17.56
C LEU A 24 -2.20 7.58 -17.78
N LYS A 25 -1.62 6.47 -18.19
CA LYS A 25 -2.29 5.17 -18.15
C LYS A 25 -2.16 4.61 -16.73
N LEU A 26 -3.29 4.55 -16.02
CA LEU A 26 -3.31 4.07 -14.65
C LEU A 26 -3.37 2.55 -14.61
N PHE A 27 -2.48 1.95 -13.83
CA PHE A 27 -2.52 0.53 -13.46
C PHE A 27 -2.71 0.41 -11.94
N THR A 28 -3.70 -0.38 -11.52
CA THR A 28 -3.98 -0.56 -10.09
C THR A 28 -3.95 -2.03 -9.71
N SER A 29 -3.33 -2.34 -8.58
CA SER A 29 -3.43 -3.62 -7.90
C SER A 29 -3.80 -3.36 -6.44
N MET A 30 -5.09 -3.41 -6.17
CA MET A 30 -5.67 -3.24 -4.85
C MET A 30 -6.44 -4.51 -4.53
N ARG A 31 -6.41 -4.94 -3.28
CA ARG A 31 -7.12 -6.10 -2.72
C ARG A 31 -7.66 -7.10 -3.74
N THR A 32 -6.91 -8.11 -4.07
CA THR A 32 -7.41 -9.24 -4.84
C THR A 32 -8.32 -10.07 -3.94
N GLN A 33 -9.58 -10.26 -4.36
CA GLN A 33 -10.46 -11.22 -3.71
C GLN A 33 -10.08 -12.64 -4.16
N ASP A 34 -10.10 -13.58 -3.23
CA ASP A 34 -9.98 -15.01 -3.57
C ASP A 34 -11.11 -15.38 -4.54
N ASN A 35 -10.74 -15.86 -5.70
CA ASN A 35 -11.72 -16.41 -6.63
C ASN A 35 -11.82 -17.93 -6.40
N LEU A 36 -12.58 -18.31 -5.38
CA LEU A 36 -12.78 -19.69 -4.96
C LEU A 36 -13.35 -20.56 -6.09
N GLU A 37 -14.12 -19.98 -7.00
CA GLU A 37 -14.69 -20.70 -8.16
C GLU A 37 -13.61 -21.16 -9.16
N LYS A 38 -12.47 -20.48 -9.24
CA LYS A 38 -11.36 -20.82 -10.14
C LYS A 38 -10.22 -21.57 -9.45
N GLY A 39 -10.29 -21.84 -8.15
CA GLY A 39 -9.23 -22.51 -7.41
C GLY A 39 -7.87 -21.78 -7.43
N ILE A 40 -7.87 -20.48 -7.74
CA ILE A 40 -6.67 -19.65 -7.81
C ILE A 40 -6.47 -19.00 -6.44
N SER A 41 -5.31 -19.23 -5.82
CA SER A 41 -4.96 -18.53 -4.59
C SER A 41 -4.83 -17.02 -4.85
N SER A 42 -5.16 -16.20 -3.85
CA SER A 42 -5.01 -14.73 -3.90
C SER A 42 -3.59 -14.31 -4.28
N PHE A 43 -2.59 -15.02 -3.78
CA PHE A 43 -1.18 -14.78 -4.12
C PHE A 43 -0.88 -14.99 -5.61
N PHE A 44 -1.37 -16.06 -6.21
CA PHE A 44 -1.17 -16.32 -7.63
C PHE A 44 -1.90 -15.30 -8.52
N ALA A 45 -3.09 -14.88 -8.11
CA ALA A 45 -3.82 -13.81 -8.81
C ALA A 45 -3.06 -12.47 -8.74
N GLU A 46 -2.44 -12.18 -7.61
CA GLU A 46 -1.59 -10.99 -7.43
C GLU A 46 -0.33 -11.05 -8.31
N LEU A 47 0.35 -12.20 -8.36
CA LEU A 47 1.51 -12.40 -9.24
C LEU A 47 1.15 -12.18 -10.71
N ASN A 48 0.05 -12.73 -11.19
CA ASN A 48 -0.42 -12.53 -12.58
C ASN A 48 -0.69 -11.04 -12.85
N ARG A 49 -1.21 -10.32 -11.87
CA ARG A 49 -1.47 -8.88 -12.00
C ARG A 49 -0.18 -8.08 -12.09
N ILE A 50 0.84 -8.41 -11.28
CA ILE A 50 2.17 -7.79 -11.36
C ILE A 50 2.84 -8.12 -12.70
N GLU A 51 2.75 -9.36 -13.17
CA GLU A 51 3.28 -9.75 -14.49
C GLU A 51 2.63 -8.95 -15.63
N GLU A 52 1.32 -8.76 -15.59
CA GLU A 52 0.61 -7.91 -16.55
C GLU A 52 1.16 -6.47 -16.56
N MET A 53 1.35 -5.88 -15.36
CA MET A 53 1.92 -4.54 -15.22
C MET A 53 3.32 -4.45 -15.84
N LEU A 54 4.19 -5.40 -15.53
CA LEU A 54 5.56 -5.42 -16.07
C LEU A 54 5.56 -5.52 -17.59
N LYS A 55 4.74 -6.38 -18.18
CA LYS A 55 4.59 -6.49 -19.66
C LYS A 55 4.12 -5.16 -20.29
N LEU A 56 3.19 -4.46 -19.64
CA LEU A 56 2.71 -3.17 -20.13
C LEU A 56 3.81 -2.09 -20.08
N ILE A 57 4.63 -2.10 -19.03
CA ILE A 57 5.75 -1.16 -18.89
C ILE A 57 6.84 -1.47 -19.92
N GLU A 58 7.22 -2.73 -20.09
CA GLU A 58 8.20 -3.18 -21.08
C GLU A 58 7.75 -2.88 -22.52
N GLY A 59 6.45 -2.90 -22.78
CA GLY A 59 5.82 -2.47 -24.03
C GLY A 59 5.84 -0.95 -24.26
N ASN A 60 6.65 -0.18 -23.51
CA ASN A 60 6.78 1.29 -23.59
C ASN A 60 5.46 2.05 -23.35
N GLN A 61 4.55 1.50 -22.60
CA GLN A 61 3.35 2.23 -22.16
C GLN A 61 3.70 3.11 -20.97
N ASN A 62 3.27 4.37 -21.03
CA ASN A 62 3.46 5.31 -19.93
C ASN A 62 2.51 4.98 -18.79
N ILE A 63 2.92 4.03 -17.94
CA ILE A 63 2.13 3.51 -16.83
C ILE A 63 2.43 4.30 -15.57
N TYR A 64 1.37 4.69 -14.85
CA TYR A 64 1.43 5.10 -13.44
C TYR A 64 0.76 4.04 -12.60
N PHE A 65 1.51 3.39 -11.72
CA PHE A 65 1.00 2.27 -10.94
C PHE A 65 0.57 2.70 -9.52
N LEU A 66 -0.48 2.06 -9.01
CA LEU A 66 -0.93 2.13 -7.62
C LEU A 66 -1.03 0.70 -7.08
N LEU A 67 -0.15 0.35 -6.15
CA LEU A 67 -0.10 -0.97 -5.53
C LEU A 67 -0.44 -0.85 -4.05
N ASP A 68 -1.32 -1.72 -3.56
CA ASP A 68 -1.75 -1.77 -2.16
C ASP A 68 -1.34 -3.10 -1.53
N GLU A 69 -0.35 -3.03 -0.64
CA GLU A 69 0.18 -4.16 0.12
C GLU A 69 0.53 -5.40 -0.71
N MET A 70 1.67 -5.33 -1.38
CA MET A 70 2.15 -6.39 -2.26
C MET A 70 2.41 -7.72 -1.52
N PHE A 71 2.08 -8.83 -2.21
CA PHE A 71 2.42 -10.20 -1.83
C PHE A 71 1.86 -10.65 -0.47
N LYS A 72 0.60 -10.26 -0.16
CA LYS A 72 -0.08 -10.63 1.10
C LYS A 72 -0.27 -12.14 1.27
N GLY A 73 -0.42 -12.87 0.19
CA GLY A 73 -0.74 -14.31 0.20
C GLY A 73 0.44 -15.23 0.48
N THR A 74 1.65 -14.69 0.79
CA THR A 74 2.83 -15.49 1.11
C THR A 74 3.37 -15.17 2.52
N ASN A 75 4.39 -15.91 2.95
CA ASN A 75 5.06 -15.67 4.23
C ASN A 75 5.79 -14.32 4.26
N SER A 76 6.14 -13.84 5.45
CA SER A 76 6.73 -12.51 5.63
C SER A 76 8.10 -12.35 4.96
N GLU A 77 8.91 -13.40 4.92
CA GLU A 77 10.25 -13.36 4.31
C GLU A 77 10.17 -13.23 2.79
N ASP A 78 9.35 -14.06 2.14
CA ASP A 78 9.14 -14.01 0.69
C ASP A 78 8.46 -12.70 0.27
N ARG A 79 7.50 -12.19 1.07
CA ARG A 79 6.86 -10.90 0.85
C ARG A 79 7.88 -9.78 0.87
N HIS A 80 8.75 -9.75 1.87
CA HIS A 80 9.79 -8.72 2.01
C HIS A 80 10.78 -8.78 0.83
N LYS A 81 11.31 -9.98 0.52
CA LYS A 81 12.23 -10.19 -0.62
C LYS A 81 11.58 -9.83 -1.95
N GLY A 82 10.35 -10.29 -2.18
CA GLY A 82 9.59 -10.02 -3.40
C GLY A 82 9.30 -8.53 -3.57
N GLY A 83 8.83 -7.88 -2.50
CA GLY A 83 8.54 -6.44 -2.48
C GLY A 83 9.77 -5.60 -2.81
N PHE A 84 10.89 -5.85 -2.14
CA PHE A 84 12.15 -5.17 -2.42
C PHE A 84 12.64 -5.39 -3.85
N SER A 85 12.58 -6.64 -4.34
CA SER A 85 13.01 -6.99 -5.69
C SER A 85 12.17 -6.29 -6.75
N LEU A 86 10.84 -6.24 -6.56
CA LEU A 86 9.94 -5.55 -7.46
C LEU A 86 10.22 -4.03 -7.48
N ILE A 87 10.36 -3.39 -6.32
CA ILE A 87 10.68 -1.97 -6.25
C ILE A 87 12.01 -1.68 -6.95
N ASN A 88 13.05 -2.47 -6.69
CA ASN A 88 14.34 -2.31 -7.35
C ASN A 88 14.26 -2.52 -8.88
N GLN A 89 13.39 -3.40 -9.36
CA GLN A 89 13.12 -3.59 -10.79
C GLN A 89 12.40 -2.36 -11.37
N LEU A 90 11.35 -1.88 -10.72
CA LEU A 90 10.57 -0.72 -11.17
C LEU A 90 11.41 0.56 -11.27
N THR A 91 12.39 0.76 -10.39
CA THR A 91 13.30 1.92 -10.47
C THR A 91 14.20 1.92 -11.69
N LYS A 92 14.43 0.76 -12.31
CA LYS A 92 15.20 0.63 -13.55
C LYS A 92 14.36 0.84 -14.81
N LEU A 93 13.05 0.81 -14.65
CA LEU A 93 12.10 1.00 -15.74
C LEU A 93 11.64 2.47 -15.79
N LYS A 94 11.25 2.94 -16.98
CA LYS A 94 10.71 4.29 -17.15
C LYS A 94 9.23 4.33 -16.71
N THR A 95 9.01 4.20 -15.40
CA THR A 95 7.67 4.20 -14.80
C THR A 95 7.69 4.95 -13.49
N SER A 96 6.51 5.34 -13.01
CA SER A 96 6.32 6.00 -11.72
C SER A 96 5.06 5.44 -11.05
N GLY A 97 4.99 5.53 -9.74
CA GLY A 97 3.79 5.08 -9.04
C GLY A 97 3.88 5.25 -7.53
N ILE A 98 2.86 4.75 -6.86
CA ILE A 98 2.72 4.75 -5.41
C ILE A 98 2.52 3.31 -4.94
N ILE A 99 3.20 2.96 -3.87
CA ILE A 99 3.04 1.69 -3.17
C ILE A 99 2.62 2.01 -1.74
N ALA A 100 1.45 1.54 -1.35
CA ALA A 100 1.01 1.57 0.04
C ALA A 100 1.45 0.27 0.72
N THR A 101 2.06 0.38 1.89
CA THR A 101 2.49 -0.78 2.69
C THR A 101 2.57 -0.42 4.16
N HIS A 102 2.36 -1.42 5.02
CA HIS A 102 2.67 -1.33 6.44
C HIS A 102 3.98 -2.05 6.82
N ASP A 103 4.74 -2.54 5.83
CA ASP A 103 6.06 -3.16 6.03
C ASP A 103 7.14 -2.08 6.21
N ILE A 104 7.43 -1.75 7.47
CA ILE A 104 8.42 -0.73 7.84
C ILE A 104 9.83 -1.14 7.40
N GLU A 105 10.19 -2.40 7.48
CA GLU A 105 11.53 -2.84 7.08
C GLU A 105 11.73 -2.68 5.57
N LEU A 106 10.69 -2.94 4.77
CA LEU A 106 10.70 -2.65 3.35
C LEU A 106 10.86 -1.15 3.07
N ALA A 107 10.13 -0.31 3.80
CA ALA A 107 10.22 1.15 3.68
C ALA A 107 11.61 1.66 4.03
N LYS A 108 12.21 1.23 5.15
CA LYS A 108 13.59 1.57 5.55
C LYS A 108 14.61 1.15 4.50
N LEU A 109 14.49 -0.07 3.98
CA LEU A 109 15.42 -0.61 3.01
C LEU A 109 15.39 0.17 1.70
N THR A 110 14.22 0.55 1.22
CA THR A 110 14.04 1.32 -0.01
C THR A 110 14.55 2.75 0.14
N GLU A 111 14.37 3.38 1.29
CA GLU A 111 14.92 4.70 1.61
C GLU A 111 16.44 4.70 1.67
N ASN A 112 17.03 3.75 2.41
CA ASN A 112 18.48 3.60 2.53
C ASN A 112 19.17 3.37 1.17
N LYS A 113 18.49 2.68 0.25
CA LYS A 113 18.99 2.43 -1.12
C LYS A 113 18.62 3.53 -2.09
N LYS A 114 17.90 4.57 -1.65
CA LYS A 114 17.41 5.69 -2.49
C LYS A 114 16.55 5.20 -3.67
N LEU A 115 15.78 4.15 -3.48
CA LEU A 115 14.89 3.57 -4.50
C LEU A 115 13.52 4.23 -4.49
N ALA A 116 13.08 4.72 -3.33
CA ALA A 116 11.79 5.37 -3.15
C ALA A 116 11.88 6.51 -2.12
N VAL A 117 10.92 7.41 -2.16
CA VAL A 117 10.68 8.42 -1.13
C VAL A 117 9.49 7.97 -0.30
N ASN A 118 9.65 7.97 1.02
CA ASN A 118 8.60 7.54 1.94
C ASN A 118 7.74 8.71 2.40
N TYR A 119 6.45 8.44 2.49
CA TYR A 119 5.44 9.31 3.09
C TYR A 119 4.58 8.49 4.05
N SER A 120 4.01 9.14 5.04
CA SER A 120 3.16 8.47 6.02
C SER A 120 1.94 9.30 6.39
N PHE A 121 0.93 8.61 6.91
CA PHE A 121 -0.22 9.20 7.59
C PHE A 121 -0.12 8.82 9.07
N ASN A 122 -0.05 9.82 9.94
CA ASN A 122 0.11 9.60 11.37
C ASN A 122 -1.24 9.65 12.07
N SER A 123 -1.34 8.91 13.16
CA SER A 123 -2.46 8.97 14.08
C SER A 123 -1.95 9.36 15.47
N GLU A 124 -2.74 10.11 16.21
CA GLU A 124 -2.43 10.55 17.56
C GLU A 124 -3.50 10.04 18.54
N MET A 125 -3.06 9.66 19.74
CA MET A 125 -3.98 9.33 20.83
C MET A 125 -4.29 10.59 21.62
N ILE A 126 -5.53 11.08 21.54
CA ILE A 126 -6.01 12.24 22.31
C ILE A 126 -7.20 11.82 23.14
N ASN A 127 -7.13 12.02 24.46
CA ASN A 127 -8.20 11.64 25.41
C ASN A 127 -8.72 10.21 25.17
N ASP A 128 -7.81 9.25 25.08
CA ASP A 128 -8.10 7.85 24.84
C ASP A 128 -8.76 7.50 23.49
N SER A 129 -8.89 8.47 22.60
CA SER A 129 -9.41 8.27 21.25
C SER A 129 -8.30 8.42 20.22
N MET A 130 -8.30 7.53 19.21
CA MET A 130 -7.37 7.64 18.08
C MET A 130 -7.91 8.66 17.09
N ILE A 131 -7.11 9.69 16.83
CA ILE A 131 -7.44 10.76 15.87
C ILE A 131 -6.50 10.65 14.67
N PHE A 132 -7.09 10.64 13.48
CA PHE A 132 -6.36 10.64 12.21
C PHE A 132 -6.37 12.03 11.62
N SER A 133 -5.20 12.60 11.38
CA SER A 133 -5.08 13.92 10.74
C SER A 133 -5.40 13.89 9.26
N TYR A 134 -5.30 12.72 8.62
CA TYR A 134 -5.37 12.52 7.15
C TYR A 134 -4.41 13.43 6.36
N LYS A 135 -3.36 13.92 7.01
CA LYS A 135 -2.31 14.73 6.39
C LYS A 135 -1.12 13.87 6.06
N LEU A 136 -0.58 14.08 4.87
CA LEU A 136 0.63 13.42 4.40
C LEU A 136 1.86 14.04 5.06
N HIS A 137 2.69 13.22 5.67
CA HIS A 137 3.96 13.58 6.29
C HIS A 137 5.12 12.93 5.53
N ASN A 138 6.27 13.60 5.49
CA ASN A 138 7.48 13.03 4.93
C ASN A 138 8.05 11.96 5.88
N GLY A 139 8.56 10.88 5.30
CA GLY A 139 9.22 9.81 6.02
C GLY A 139 8.31 8.68 6.45
N ILE A 140 8.87 7.76 7.23
CA ILE A 140 8.24 6.53 7.71
C ILE A 140 7.51 6.82 9.02
N CYS A 141 6.28 6.33 9.16
CA CYS A 141 5.56 6.35 10.43
C CYS A 141 6.04 5.19 11.31
N TYR A 142 6.43 5.51 12.52
CA TYR A 142 6.81 4.54 13.56
C TYR A 142 5.74 4.42 14.66
N ASP A 143 4.66 5.17 14.57
CA ASP A 143 3.62 5.23 15.60
C ASP A 143 2.70 4.00 15.49
N PHE A 144 3.05 2.96 16.22
CA PHE A 144 2.23 1.75 16.34
C PHE A 144 1.19 1.90 17.46
N ASN A 145 0.13 2.61 17.16
CA ASN A 145 -1.01 2.69 18.10
C ASN A 145 -1.84 1.40 18.15
N ALA A 146 -1.51 0.40 17.33
CA ALA A 146 -2.22 -0.88 17.32
C ALA A 146 -2.12 -1.62 18.66
N SER A 147 -0.94 -1.62 19.30
CA SER A 147 -0.77 -2.25 20.62
C SER A 147 -1.60 -1.58 21.69
N GLU A 148 -1.74 -0.26 21.66
CA GLU A 148 -2.60 0.46 22.59
C GLU A 148 -4.10 0.13 22.37
N LEU A 149 -4.53 0.00 21.11
CA LEU A 149 -5.89 -0.43 20.80
C LEU A 149 -6.15 -1.88 21.24
N MET A 150 -5.19 -2.77 21.04
CA MET A 150 -5.28 -4.16 21.52
C MET A 150 -5.41 -4.21 23.04
N LYS A 151 -4.61 -3.44 23.79
CA LYS A 151 -4.73 -3.33 25.26
C LYS A 151 -6.12 -2.84 25.66
N LYS A 152 -6.64 -1.81 25.01
CA LYS A 152 -8.00 -1.31 25.27
C LYS A 152 -9.10 -2.32 24.97
N SER A 153 -8.85 -3.22 24.02
CA SER A 153 -9.75 -4.35 23.72
C SER A 153 -9.62 -5.52 24.70
N GLY A 154 -8.81 -5.37 25.76
CA GLY A 154 -8.61 -6.41 26.79
C GLY A 154 -7.52 -7.43 26.43
N ILE A 155 -6.71 -7.19 25.39
CA ILE A 155 -5.58 -8.06 25.05
C ILE A 155 -4.37 -7.67 25.89
N GLU A 156 -3.85 -8.61 26.69
CA GLU A 156 -2.61 -8.43 27.42
C GLU A 156 -1.42 -8.51 26.47
N ILE A 157 -0.77 -7.36 26.24
CA ILE A 157 0.41 -7.30 25.37
C ILE A 157 1.65 -7.66 26.17
N LEU A 158 2.27 -8.77 25.83
CA LEU A 158 3.54 -9.21 26.40
C LEU A 158 4.69 -8.34 25.86
N HIS A 159 5.48 -7.76 26.75
CA HIS A 159 6.59 -6.89 26.37
C HIS A 159 7.84 -7.66 25.93
N ASN A 160 7.98 -8.94 26.31
CA ASN A 160 9.12 -9.80 25.96
C ASN A 160 8.65 -11.19 25.54
N ILE A 161 8.51 -11.43 24.25
CA ILE A 161 8.24 -12.79 23.71
C ILE A 161 9.51 -13.67 23.77
N LYS A 162 10.69 -13.11 24.08
CA LYS A 162 11.97 -13.85 24.09
C LYS A 162 12.27 -14.62 25.37
N ASP A 163 11.50 -14.41 26.45
CA ASP A 163 11.83 -14.99 27.77
C ASP A 163 11.07 -16.30 28.09
N GLU A 164 10.21 -16.79 27.20
CA GLU A 164 9.44 -18.04 27.43
C GLU A 164 10.00 -19.28 26.72
N GLN A 165 11.23 -19.23 26.18
CA GLN A 165 11.88 -20.38 25.55
C GLN A 165 13.09 -20.91 26.37
N ASN A 166 12.93 -20.99 27.70
CA ASN A 166 13.83 -21.76 28.58
C ASN A 166 13.07 -22.86 29.33
#